data_eefd7c05d5d81e9552b139ffd068b5e6
#
_entry.id   eefd7c05d5d81e9552b139ffd068b5e6
#
_cell.length_a   1.000
_cell.length_b   1.000
_cell.length_c   1.000
_cell.angle_alpha   90.00
_cell.angle_beta   90.00
_cell.angle_gamma   90.00
#
_symmetry.space_group_name_H-M   'P 1'
#
loop_
_entity.id
_entity.type
_entity.pdbx_description
1 polymer ?
#
loop_
_entity_poly.entity_id
_entity_poly.type
_entity_poly.pdbx_seq_one_letter_code
_entity_poly.pdbx_strand_id
1 'polypeptide(L)' 'MTPEQCAQFLGIKINTLYVMKSQGRIPYRKVGHLLRFDFEEIVEWTRNKK' A
#
# COMPACT_ATOMS: atom_id res chain seq x y z
N MET A 1 7.96 2.30 2.06
CA MET A 1 7.84 2.50 0.60
C MET A 1 6.95 3.69 0.30
N THR A 2 7.29 4.42 -0.75
CA THR A 2 6.37 5.43 -1.26
C THR A 2 5.18 4.75 -1.94
N PRO A 3 4.08 5.49 -2.19
CA PRO A 3 2.96 4.89 -2.90
C PRO A 3 3.35 4.33 -4.26
N GLU A 4 4.20 5.04 -5.00
CA GLU A 4 4.65 4.55 -6.30
C GLU A 4 5.43 3.26 -6.17
N GLN A 5 6.31 3.18 -5.19
CA GLN A 5 7.09 1.96 -4.96
C GLN A 5 6.18 0.81 -4.56
N CYS A 6 5.18 1.08 -3.73
CA CYS A 6 4.25 0.05 -3.30
C CYS A 6 3.43 -0.47 -4.47
N ALA A 7 2.93 0.43 -5.31
CA ALA A 7 2.15 0.02 -6.49
C ALA A 7 3.01 -0.84 -7.42
N GLN A 8 4.25 -0.45 -7.62
CA GLN A 8 5.16 -1.20 -8.48
C GLN A 8 5.45 -2.58 -7.88
N PHE A 9 5.66 -2.63 -6.57
CA PHE A 9 5.91 -3.90 -5.88
C PHE A 9 4.73 -4.86 -6.05
N LEU A 10 3.52 -4.33 -5.95
CA LEU A 10 2.31 -5.16 -6.06
C LEU A 10 1.90 -5.39 -7.51
N GLY A 11 2.52 -4.70 -8.46
CA GLY A 11 2.17 -4.86 -9.87
C GLY A 11 0.82 -4.28 -10.24
N ILE A 12 0.41 -3.21 -9.57
CA ILE A 12 -0.87 -2.55 -9.82
C ILE A 12 -0.63 -1.10 -10.19
N LYS A 13 -1.67 -0.46 -10.73
CA LYS A 13 -1.60 0.94 -11.05
C LYS A 13 -1.69 1.78 -9.79
N ILE A 14 -1.06 2.95 -9.81
CA ILE A 14 -1.08 3.83 -8.65
C ILE A 14 -2.51 4.25 -8.29
N ASN A 15 -3.36 4.45 -9.28
CA ASN A 15 -4.76 4.79 -9.01
C ASN A 15 -5.47 3.68 -8.27
N THR A 16 -5.19 2.42 -8.64
CA THR A 16 -5.76 1.28 -7.94
C THR A 16 -5.31 1.25 -6.48
N LEU A 17 -4.04 1.56 -6.25
CA LEU A 17 -3.51 1.61 -4.89
C LEU A 17 -4.26 2.64 -4.05
N TYR A 18 -4.49 3.84 -4.60
CA TYR A 18 -5.18 4.88 -3.87
C TYR A 18 -6.64 4.49 -3.58
N VAL A 19 -7.29 3.82 -4.51
CA VAL A 19 -8.65 3.34 -4.29
C VAL A 19 -8.66 2.33 -3.13
N MET A 20 -7.74 1.38 -3.13
CA MET A 20 -7.67 0.39 -2.06
C MET A 20 -7.37 1.05 -0.72
N LYS A 21 -6.50 2.05 -0.72
CA LYS A 21 -6.19 2.78 0.50
C LYS A 21 -7.42 3.51 1.03
N SER A 22 -8.19 4.15 0.15
CA SER A 22 -9.38 4.90 0.57
C SER A 22 -10.46 3.97 1.09
N GLN A 23 -10.47 2.72 0.65
CA GLN A 23 -11.42 1.72 1.11
C GLN A 23 -10.96 1.03 2.40
N GLY A 24 -9.77 1.35 2.86
CA GLY A 24 -9.22 0.72 4.06
C GLY A 24 -8.84 -0.73 3.85
N ARG A 25 -8.51 -1.12 2.63
CA ARG A 25 -8.24 -2.51 2.29
C ARG A 25 -6.76 -2.85 2.32
N ILE A 26 -5.90 -1.86 2.50
CA ILE A 26 -4.46 -2.06 2.48
C ILE A 26 -3.84 -1.31 3.64
N PRO A 27 -2.87 -1.90 4.34
CA PRO A 27 -2.24 -1.20 5.45
C PRO A 27 -1.36 -0.05 4.95
N TYR A 28 -1.47 1.08 5.60
CA TYR A 28 -0.68 2.23 5.25
C TYR A 28 -0.35 3.04 6.50
N ARG A 29 0.62 3.92 6.38
CA ARG A 29 1.00 4.80 7.47
C ARG A 29 1.13 6.22 6.95
N LYS A 30 0.86 7.17 7.81
CA LYS A 30 1.05 8.58 7.49
C LYS A 30 2.15 9.14 8.39
N VAL A 31 3.12 9.76 7.76
CA VAL A 31 4.20 10.45 8.46
C VAL A 31 4.01 11.93 8.17
N GLY A 32 3.37 12.63 9.13
CA GLY A 32 2.92 13.98 8.87
C GLY A 32 1.83 13.96 7.80
N HIS A 33 2.09 14.62 6.67
CA HIS A 33 1.16 14.61 5.56
C HIS A 33 1.62 13.67 4.44
N LEU A 34 2.68 12.91 4.68
CA LEU A 34 3.23 12.01 3.66
C LEU A 34 2.67 10.61 3.84
N LEU A 35 2.20 10.03 2.75
CA LEU A 35 1.69 8.66 2.75
C LEU A 35 2.85 7.71 2.52
N ARG A 36 2.94 6.67 3.36
CA ARG A 36 4.00 5.67 3.27
C ARG A 36 3.44 4.29 3.52
N PHE A 37 4.12 3.29 3.00
CA PHE A 37 3.75 1.90 3.20
C PHE A 37 4.95 1.17 3.79
N ASP A 38 4.69 0.35 4.82
CA ASP A 38 5.73 -0.45 5.45
C ASP A 38 5.89 -1.73 4.63
N PHE A 39 7.12 -1.99 4.19
CA PHE A 39 7.39 -3.16 3.33
C PHE A 39 6.93 -4.46 4.02
N GLU A 40 7.26 -4.62 5.29
CA GLU A 40 6.91 -5.84 6.00
C GLU A 40 5.40 -5.98 6.15
N GLU A 41 4.71 -4.87 6.41
CA GLU A 41 3.25 -4.92 6.49
C GLU A 41 2.63 -5.29 5.15
N ILE A 42 3.18 -4.77 4.07
CA ILE A 42 2.65 -5.07 2.75
C ILE A 42 2.90 -6.53 2.40
N VAL A 43 4.09 -7.05 2.70
CA VAL A 43 4.38 -8.46 2.45
C VAL A 43 3.43 -9.35 3.24
N GLU A 44 3.24 -9.04 4.51
CA GLU A 44 2.34 -9.83 5.35
C GLU A 44 0.90 -9.75 4.83
N TRP A 45 0.49 -8.58 4.41
CA TRP A 45 -0.85 -8.38 3.87
C TRP A 45 -1.08 -9.26 2.63
N THR A 46 -0.08 -9.33 1.75
CA THR A 46 -0.23 -10.15 0.54
C THR A 46 -0.26 -11.64 0.88
N ARG A 47 0.45 -12.05 1.92
CA ARG A 47 0.47 -13.46 2.32
C ARG A 47 -0.85 -13.90 2.94
N ASN A 48 -1.54 -12.99 3.61
CA ASN A 48 -2.80 -13.31 4.27
C ASN A 48 -4.00 -13.07 3.39
N LYS A 49 -3.79 -12.54 2.21
CA LYS A 49 -4.88 -12.24 1.30
C LYS A 49 -5.40 -13.52 0.65
N LYS A 50 -6.71 -13.61 0.56
CA LYS A 50 -7.36 -14.74 -0.08
C LYS A 50 -8.09 -14.32 -1.32
#